data_6d55ab7658a974065929ba05988be3fe
#
_entry.id   6d55ab7658a974065929ba05988be3fe
#
_cell.length_a   1.000
_cell.length_b   1.000
_cell.length_c   1.000
_cell.angle_alpha   90.00
_cell.angle_beta   90.00
_cell.angle_gamma   90.00
#
_symmetry.space_group_name_H-M   'P 1'
#
loop_
_entity.id
_entity.type
_entity.pdbx_description
1 polymer ?
#
loop_
_entity_poly.entity_id
_entity_poly.type
_entity_poly.pdbx_seq_one_letter_code
_entity_poly.pdbx_strand_id
1 'polypeptide(L)'
;VSDIMHKGEDVPLLKEDAIMQDALLVMSEKMLGCVGIVDNDGHLSGIITDGDLRRWMSPSIITEKVSKVMTKNPKVIGPDALIVDAVNMMNNTGRGITNLFVVQEGKPVGVIHIHDCLKAGVA
;
A
#
# COMPACT_ATOMS: atom_id res chain seq x y z
N VAL A 1 11.11 -7.52 9.08
CA VAL A 1 10.16 -6.54 8.54
C VAL A 1 9.20 -6.04 9.62
N SER A 2 8.69 -6.92 10.46
CA SER A 2 7.75 -6.52 11.50
C SER A 2 8.33 -5.48 12.48
N ASP A 3 9.65 -5.43 12.61
CA ASP A 3 10.32 -4.50 13.54
C ASP A 3 10.30 -3.05 13.06
N ILE A 4 10.16 -2.83 11.75
CA ILE A 4 10.23 -1.47 11.18
C ILE A 4 8.97 -1.07 10.42
N MET A 5 7.99 -1.95 10.28
CA MET A 5 6.76 -1.62 9.56
C MET A 5 5.87 -0.68 10.38
N HIS A 6 5.09 0.14 9.66
CA HIS A 6 3.98 0.87 10.27
C HIS A 6 2.85 -0.11 10.51
N LYS A 7 2.15 0.00 11.64
CA LYS A 7 1.11 -0.94 12.00
C LYS A 7 -0.02 -0.26 12.76
N GLY A 8 -1.11 -1.01 12.99
CA GLY A 8 -2.28 -0.47 13.66
C GLY A 8 -2.94 0.63 12.87
N GLU A 9 -3.26 1.72 13.52
CA GLU A 9 -3.95 2.85 12.90
C GLU A 9 -3.11 3.59 11.87
N ASP A 10 -1.80 3.35 11.83
CA ASP A 10 -0.91 3.97 10.85
C ASP A 10 -0.99 3.30 9.47
N VAL A 11 -1.63 2.13 9.38
CA VAL A 11 -1.79 1.44 8.11
C VAL A 11 -2.96 2.06 7.33
N PRO A 12 -2.70 2.61 6.12
CA PRO A 12 -3.76 3.26 5.35
C PRO A 12 -4.62 2.21 4.65
N LEU A 13 -5.85 2.03 5.11
CA LEU A 13 -6.77 1.02 4.57
C LEU A 13 -8.15 1.60 4.30
N LEU A 14 -8.80 1.12 3.24
CA LEU A 14 -10.19 1.41 2.92
C LEU A 14 -10.85 0.15 2.39
N LYS A 15 -12.17 0.11 2.47
CA LYS A 15 -12.96 -1.01 1.91
C LYS A 15 -13.23 -0.79 0.43
N GLU A 16 -13.58 -1.88 -0.26
CA GLU A 16 -13.78 -1.87 -1.72
C GLU A 16 -14.92 -0.95 -2.18
N ASP A 17 -15.88 -0.67 -1.31
CA ASP A 17 -17.03 0.21 -1.64
C ASP A 17 -16.73 1.70 -1.44
N ALA A 18 -15.54 2.05 -0.96
CA ALA A 18 -15.14 3.44 -0.81
C ALA A 18 -14.94 4.11 -2.16
N ILE A 19 -14.97 5.45 -2.17
CA ILE A 19 -14.70 6.23 -3.37
C ILE A 19 -13.33 6.89 -3.28
N MET A 20 -12.84 7.37 -4.41
CA MET A 20 -11.49 7.94 -4.50
C MET A 20 -11.31 9.18 -3.64
N GLN A 21 -12.35 9.94 -3.37
CA GLN A 21 -12.26 11.07 -2.44
C GLN A 21 -11.75 10.61 -1.07
N ASP A 22 -12.27 9.48 -0.58
CA ASP A 22 -11.82 8.90 0.69
C ASP A 22 -10.37 8.42 0.61
N ALA A 23 -9.98 7.84 -0.52
CA ALA A 23 -8.62 7.38 -0.72
C ALA A 23 -7.63 8.54 -0.68
N LEU A 24 -7.96 9.66 -1.32
CA LEU A 24 -7.10 10.84 -1.33
C LEU A 24 -6.92 11.41 0.10
N LEU A 25 -7.99 11.41 0.89
CA LEU A 25 -7.93 11.87 2.27
C LEU A 25 -7.03 10.97 3.12
N VAL A 26 -7.17 9.65 2.99
CA VAL A 26 -6.34 8.70 3.73
C VAL A 26 -4.88 8.81 3.33
N MET A 27 -4.59 8.89 2.04
CA MET A 27 -3.22 9.05 1.54
C MET A 27 -2.57 10.32 2.07
N SER A 28 -3.33 11.41 2.11
CA SER A 28 -2.86 12.68 2.63
C SER A 28 -2.62 12.63 4.14
N GLU A 29 -3.53 12.00 4.88
CA GLU A 29 -3.45 11.90 6.34
C GLU A 29 -2.30 11.01 6.79
N LYS A 30 -2.14 9.84 6.17
CA LYS A 30 -1.10 8.88 6.56
C LYS A 30 0.27 9.19 5.96
N MET A 31 0.32 9.98 4.89
CA MET A 31 1.55 10.46 4.26
C MET A 31 2.49 9.36 3.76
N LEU A 32 1.95 8.20 3.40
CA LEU A 32 2.75 7.08 2.89
C LEU A 32 2.67 6.92 1.37
N GLY A 33 1.85 7.74 0.71
CA GLY A 33 1.74 7.71 -0.75
C GLY A 33 0.98 6.50 -1.30
N CYS A 34 0.25 5.80 -0.46
CA CYS A 34 -0.52 4.62 -0.86
C CYS A 34 -1.69 4.37 0.08
N VAL A 35 -2.63 3.55 -0.38
CA VAL A 35 -3.72 3.06 0.45
C VAL A 35 -4.04 1.63 0.02
N GLY A 36 -4.22 0.74 0.99
CA GLY A 36 -4.62 -0.64 0.75
C GLY A 36 -6.14 -0.77 0.74
N ILE A 37 -6.65 -1.57 -0.17
CA ILE A 37 -8.08 -1.81 -0.29
C ILE A 37 -8.37 -3.23 0.20
N VAL A 38 -9.28 -3.36 1.13
CA VAL A 38 -9.64 -4.65 1.72
C VAL A 38 -11.08 -5.03 1.37
N ASP A 39 -11.32 -6.33 1.28
CA ASP A 39 -12.66 -6.88 1.07
C ASP A 39 -13.42 -6.96 2.42
N ASN A 40 -14.61 -7.54 2.38
CA ASN A 40 -15.45 -7.65 3.57
C ASN A 40 -14.86 -8.54 4.66
N ASP A 41 -13.96 -9.43 4.29
CA ASP A 41 -13.29 -10.33 5.24
C ASP A 41 -11.97 -9.75 5.76
N GLY A 42 -11.61 -8.55 5.31
CA GLY A 42 -10.38 -7.89 5.72
C GLY A 42 -9.15 -8.31 4.94
N HIS A 43 -9.32 -9.09 3.86
CA HIS A 43 -8.20 -9.48 3.01
C HIS A 43 -7.82 -8.34 2.06
N LEU A 44 -6.52 -8.17 1.82
CA LEU A 44 -6.03 -7.15 0.90
C LEU A 44 -6.36 -7.55 -0.54
N SER A 45 -7.20 -6.75 -1.21
CA SER A 45 -7.62 -7.01 -2.59
C SER A 45 -6.92 -6.13 -3.61
N GLY A 46 -6.39 -5.00 -3.19
CA GLY A 46 -5.69 -4.11 -4.12
C GLY A 46 -5.00 -2.98 -3.38
N ILE A 47 -4.27 -2.17 -4.13
CA ILE A 47 -3.62 -0.96 -3.61
C ILE A 47 -3.83 0.19 -4.57
N ILE A 48 -3.79 1.41 -4.03
CA ILE A 48 -3.78 2.63 -4.82
C ILE A 48 -2.52 3.40 -4.43
N THR A 49 -1.76 3.81 -5.44
CA THR A 49 -0.52 4.57 -5.26
C THR A 49 -0.61 5.87 -6.06
N ASP A 50 0.38 6.73 -5.91
CA ASP A 50 0.46 7.96 -6.72
C ASP A 50 0.49 7.66 -8.21
N GLY A 51 1.09 6.52 -8.61
CA GLY A 51 1.10 6.09 -10.01
C GLY A 51 -0.29 5.77 -10.53
N ASP A 52 -1.13 5.12 -9.70
CA ASP A 52 -2.52 4.84 -10.06
C ASP A 52 -3.30 6.13 -10.23
N LEU A 53 -3.09 7.10 -9.33
CA LEU A 53 -3.74 8.41 -9.43
C LEU A 53 -3.41 9.08 -10.76
N ARG A 54 -2.15 9.06 -11.16
CA ARG A 54 -1.74 9.66 -12.44
C ARG A 54 -2.35 8.97 -13.64
N ARG A 55 -2.42 7.63 -13.61
CA ARG A 55 -3.00 6.85 -14.72
C ARG A 55 -4.49 7.11 -14.89
N TRP A 56 -5.21 7.29 -13.80
CA TRP A 56 -6.66 7.42 -13.81
C TRP A 56 -7.14 8.86 -13.65
N MET A 57 -6.23 9.82 -13.71
CA MET A 57 -6.58 11.23 -13.52
C MET A 57 -7.63 11.68 -14.52
N SER A 58 -8.74 12.22 -14.00
CA SER A 58 -9.84 12.76 -14.78
C SER A 58 -10.63 13.71 -13.89
N PRO A 59 -11.48 14.59 -14.47
CA PRO A 59 -12.30 15.48 -13.66
C PRO A 59 -13.24 14.77 -12.69
N SER A 60 -13.61 13.52 -12.97
CA SER A 60 -14.54 12.74 -12.15
C SER A 60 -13.87 11.72 -11.24
N ILE A 61 -12.53 11.74 -11.12
CA ILE A 61 -11.81 10.72 -10.36
C ILE A 61 -12.28 10.64 -8.89
N ILE A 62 -12.61 11.76 -8.28
CA ILE A 62 -12.98 11.78 -6.84
C ILE A 62 -14.26 11.01 -6.55
N THR A 63 -15.13 10.82 -7.52
CA THR A 63 -16.38 10.06 -7.37
C THR A 63 -16.27 8.61 -7.83
N GLU A 64 -15.13 8.21 -8.42
CA GLU A 64 -14.91 6.84 -8.84
C GLU A 64 -14.75 5.92 -7.63
N LYS A 65 -15.17 4.67 -7.76
CA LYS A 65 -14.94 3.68 -6.72
C LYS A 65 -13.47 3.27 -6.70
N VAL A 66 -12.94 3.05 -5.50
CA VAL A 66 -11.54 2.63 -5.35
C VAL A 66 -11.29 1.30 -6.06
N SER A 67 -12.28 0.41 -6.09
CA SER A 67 -12.15 -0.88 -6.77
C SER A 67 -11.88 -0.77 -8.27
N LYS A 68 -12.29 0.35 -8.88
CA LYS A 68 -12.04 0.60 -10.30
C LYS A 68 -10.62 1.09 -10.55
N VAL A 69 -10.08 1.88 -9.63
CA VAL A 69 -8.78 2.55 -9.79
C VAL A 69 -7.62 1.68 -9.27
N MET A 70 -7.87 0.85 -8.28
CA MET A 70 -6.82 0.08 -7.60
C MET A 70 -6.07 -0.88 -8.54
N THR A 71 -4.81 -1.12 -8.20
CA THR A 71 -4.04 -2.21 -8.81
C THR A 71 -4.36 -3.49 -8.03
N LYS A 72 -4.85 -4.52 -8.73
CA LYS A 72 -5.20 -5.81 -8.14
C LYS A 72 -3.95 -6.67 -7.98
N ASN A 73 -4.01 -7.60 -7.03
CA ASN A 73 -2.92 -8.54 -6.76
C ASN A 73 -1.60 -7.80 -6.54
N PRO A 74 -1.55 -6.90 -5.55
CA PRO A 74 -0.34 -6.12 -5.30
C PRO A 74 0.79 -7.02 -4.79
N LYS A 75 2.03 -6.57 -4.98
CA LYS A 75 3.17 -7.21 -4.35
C LYS A 75 3.08 -7.00 -2.85
N VAL A 76 3.21 -8.09 -2.09
CA VAL A 76 3.15 -8.07 -0.63
C VAL A 76 4.31 -8.86 -0.04
N ILE A 77 4.52 -8.69 1.26
CA ILE A 77 5.59 -9.39 1.98
C ILE A 77 5.04 -9.84 3.32
N GLY A 78 5.62 -10.91 3.88
CA GLY A 78 5.22 -11.40 5.20
C GLY A 78 5.94 -10.67 6.33
N PRO A 79 5.37 -10.69 7.56
CA PRO A 79 5.97 -9.98 8.69
C PRO A 79 7.30 -10.61 9.15
N ASP A 80 7.51 -11.89 8.88
CA ASP A 80 8.73 -12.60 9.25
C ASP A 80 9.86 -12.48 8.23
N ALA A 81 9.60 -11.81 7.10
CA ALA A 81 10.61 -11.61 6.07
C ALA A 81 11.71 -10.67 6.56
N LEU A 82 12.87 -10.77 5.93
CA LEU A 82 14.00 -9.90 6.22
C LEU A 82 13.83 -8.56 5.53
N ILE A 83 14.39 -7.50 6.11
CA ILE A 83 14.34 -6.16 5.51
C ILE A 83 15.01 -6.17 4.13
N VAL A 84 16.10 -6.93 3.96
CA VAL A 84 16.79 -7.03 2.67
C VAL A 84 15.89 -7.62 1.59
N ASP A 85 15.01 -8.55 1.96
CA ASP A 85 14.04 -9.11 1.02
C ASP A 85 13.04 -8.06 0.56
N ALA A 86 12.59 -7.19 1.48
CA ALA A 86 11.70 -6.10 1.15
C ALA A 86 12.36 -5.12 0.18
N VAL A 87 13.60 -4.74 0.44
CA VAL A 87 14.37 -3.84 -0.43
C VAL A 87 14.53 -4.44 -1.82
N ASN A 88 14.91 -5.72 -1.90
CA ASN A 88 15.07 -6.41 -3.18
C ASN A 88 13.76 -6.46 -3.95
N MET A 89 12.65 -6.72 -3.27
CA MET A 89 11.34 -6.74 -3.92
C MET A 89 10.96 -5.37 -4.46
N MET A 90 11.21 -4.31 -3.70
CA MET A 90 10.92 -2.95 -4.14
C MET A 90 11.78 -2.53 -5.34
N ASN A 91 13.05 -2.93 -5.35
CA ASN A 91 13.98 -2.55 -6.42
C ASN A 91 13.86 -3.38 -7.69
N ASN A 92 13.42 -4.63 -7.58
CA ASN A 92 13.46 -5.58 -8.71
C ASN A 92 12.17 -5.66 -9.52
N THR A 93 11.20 -4.79 -9.25
CA THR A 93 9.93 -4.78 -9.98
C THR A 93 9.99 -4.03 -11.31
N GLY A 94 11.11 -3.35 -11.59
CA GLY A 94 11.28 -2.55 -12.79
C GLY A 94 10.58 -1.21 -12.79
N ARG A 95 9.73 -0.93 -11.79
CA ARG A 95 8.96 0.32 -11.69
C ARG A 95 9.28 1.15 -10.45
N GLY A 96 10.21 0.68 -9.61
CA GLY A 96 10.57 1.41 -8.41
C GLY A 96 9.43 1.52 -7.40
N ILE A 97 8.90 0.37 -6.98
CA ILE A 97 7.90 0.34 -5.90
C ILE A 97 8.55 0.87 -4.63
N THR A 98 7.87 1.79 -3.94
CA THR A 98 8.39 2.42 -2.71
C THR A 98 7.70 1.94 -1.45
N ASN A 99 6.58 1.22 -1.57
CA ASN A 99 5.81 0.71 -0.44
C ASN A 99 5.44 -0.75 -0.69
N LEU A 100 5.43 -1.54 0.39
CA LEU A 100 4.90 -2.89 0.37
C LEU A 100 3.96 -3.04 1.56
N PHE A 101 2.78 -3.59 1.33
CA PHE A 101 1.93 -4.01 2.43
C PHE A 101 2.47 -5.31 3.00
N VAL A 102 2.48 -5.38 4.32
CA VAL A 102 2.86 -6.58 5.05
C VAL A 102 1.60 -7.35 5.34
N VAL A 103 1.54 -8.59 4.88
CA VAL A 103 0.30 -9.38 4.88
C VAL A 103 0.55 -10.69 5.63
N GLN A 104 -0.40 -11.06 6.47
CA GLN A 104 -0.41 -12.34 7.18
C GLN A 104 -1.78 -12.99 6.97
N GLU A 105 -1.78 -14.19 6.40
CA GLU A 105 -3.02 -14.92 6.10
C GLU A 105 -3.98 -14.10 5.24
N GLY A 106 -3.42 -13.36 4.27
CA GLY A 106 -4.20 -12.55 3.35
C GLY A 106 -4.62 -11.18 3.89
N LYS A 107 -4.39 -10.91 5.18
CA LYS A 107 -4.81 -9.66 5.82
C LYS A 107 -3.64 -8.73 6.02
N PRO A 108 -3.80 -7.43 5.71
CA PRO A 108 -2.75 -6.45 5.91
C PRO A 108 -2.55 -6.20 7.41
N VAL A 109 -1.31 -6.42 7.87
CA VAL A 109 -0.94 -6.18 9.26
C VAL A 109 0.02 -5.01 9.40
N GLY A 110 0.56 -4.53 8.29
CA GLY A 110 1.48 -3.40 8.30
C GLY A 110 1.77 -2.91 6.91
N VAL A 111 2.58 -1.87 6.84
CA VAL A 111 3.10 -1.34 5.58
C VAL A 111 4.53 -0.89 5.81
N ILE A 112 5.41 -1.14 4.85
CA ILE A 112 6.80 -0.75 4.94
C ILE A 112 7.14 0.15 3.74
N HIS A 113 7.81 1.28 4.02
CA HIS A 113 8.26 2.22 3.01
C HIS A 113 9.76 2.04 2.82
N ILE A 114 10.26 2.35 1.61
CA ILE A 114 11.69 2.25 1.33
C ILE A 114 12.53 3.09 2.30
N HIS A 115 12.02 4.23 2.75
CA HIS A 115 12.71 5.08 3.71
C HIS A 115 12.88 4.39 5.07
N ASP A 116 11.95 3.52 5.46
CA ASP A 116 12.08 2.75 6.70
C ASP A 116 13.27 1.80 6.63
N CYS A 117 13.48 1.22 5.45
CA CYS A 117 14.61 0.33 5.20
C CYS A 117 15.93 1.11 5.20
N LEU A 118 15.94 2.31 4.63
CA LEU A 118 17.12 3.17 4.62
C LEU A 118 17.51 3.59 6.04
N LYS A 119 16.53 3.94 6.87
CA LYS A 119 16.77 4.29 8.27
C LYS A 119 17.33 3.11 9.06
N ALA A 120 16.97 1.89 8.69
CA ALA A 120 17.50 0.68 9.30
C ALA A 120 18.89 0.30 8.77
N GLY A 121 19.42 1.04 7.80
CA GLY A 121 20.75 0.82 7.27
C GLY A 121 20.85 -0.30 6.24
N VAL A 122 19.75 -0.71 5.63
CA VAL A 122 19.72 -1.87 4.72
C VAL A 122 19.76 -1.46 3.24
N ALA A 123 19.42 -0.25 2.92
CA ALA A 123 19.40 0.19 1.51
C ALA A 123 20.43 1.30 1.20
#